data_25221dfabc538c5195bdb57e6f6fa872
#
_entry.id   25221dfabc538c5195bdb57e6f6fa872
#
_cell.length_a   1.000
_cell.length_b   1.000
_cell.length_c   1.000
_cell.angle_alpha   90.00
_cell.angle_beta   90.00
_cell.angle_gamma   90.00
#
_symmetry.space_group_name_H-M   'P 1'
#
loop_
_entity.id
_entity.type
_entity.pdbx_description
1 polymer ?
#
loop_
_entity_poly.entity_id
_entity_poly.type
_entity_poly.pdbx_seq_one_letter_code
_entity_poly.pdbx_strand_id
1 'polypeptide(L)'
;MKKDTHITINSQPSTLNSQLAYAISRWAEEDRPREKLRDKGAETLTDAELLAILIGSGSTKESAVQLMQRIISDCGGNLNTLGKMQLRELTAYNGIGEAKAITILAACELGKRRAACKAADRPDMGSAQAVYDFMHPKMQDLDTEEAWVLLMNQRFRLIKPVKVSHGGLSETAVDVRVILRDALLANATVLTLIHNHPSGNARPSAEDDRITKKLKAACETMRIYMVDHVIITDGAYYSYAEEGKI
;
A
#
# COMPACT_ATOMS: atom_id res chain seq x y z
N MET A 1 6.55 23.36 -82.74
CA MET A 1 7.51 22.75 -81.76
C MET A 1 7.10 23.21 -80.37
N LYS A 2 6.37 22.37 -79.63
CA LYS A 2 6.03 22.57 -78.20
C LYS A 2 6.96 21.69 -77.39
N LYS A 3 7.72 22.31 -76.49
CA LYS A 3 8.58 21.61 -75.56
C LYS A 3 7.74 21.17 -74.32
N ASP A 4 7.60 19.88 -74.12
CA ASP A 4 7.01 19.30 -72.90
C ASP A 4 8.06 19.30 -71.81
N THR A 5 7.76 20.03 -70.70
CA THR A 5 8.60 20.06 -69.51
C THR A 5 8.05 19.06 -68.58
N HIS A 6 8.71 17.88 -68.43
CA HIS A 6 8.43 16.93 -67.39
C HIS A 6 8.86 17.48 -66.02
N ILE A 7 7.91 17.75 -65.17
CA ILE A 7 8.14 18.01 -63.72
C ILE A 7 8.16 16.65 -63.01
N THR A 8 9.34 16.19 -62.62
CA THR A 8 9.50 15.03 -61.75
C THR A 8 9.23 15.45 -60.31
N ILE A 9 8.06 15.11 -59.79
CA ILE A 9 7.74 15.29 -58.37
C ILE A 9 8.43 14.18 -57.60
N ASN A 10 9.54 14.50 -56.97
CA ASN A 10 10.26 13.59 -56.07
C ASN A 10 9.58 13.65 -54.69
N SER A 11 8.55 12.82 -54.48
CA SER A 11 7.88 12.67 -53.20
C SER A 11 8.67 11.72 -52.29
N GLN A 12 9.64 12.27 -51.58
CA GLN A 12 10.15 11.57 -50.42
C GLN A 12 9.03 11.52 -49.34
N PRO A 13 8.73 10.36 -48.76
CA PRO A 13 7.76 10.30 -47.66
C PRO A 13 8.33 11.09 -46.48
N SER A 14 7.59 12.08 -46.01
CA SER A 14 7.97 12.98 -44.92
C SER A 14 8.25 12.13 -43.67
N THR A 15 9.36 12.39 -42.97
CA THR A 15 9.76 11.78 -41.70
C THR A 15 8.67 11.86 -40.62
N LEU A 16 7.73 12.78 -40.76
CA LEU A 16 6.56 12.91 -39.90
C LEU A 16 5.60 11.69 -39.96
N ASN A 17 5.46 11.09 -41.16
CA ASN A 17 4.55 9.96 -41.38
C ASN A 17 5.07 8.64 -40.79
N SER A 18 6.40 8.47 -40.69
CA SER A 18 7.01 7.28 -40.09
C SER A 18 6.92 7.28 -38.54
N GLN A 19 7.06 8.45 -37.91
CA GLN A 19 6.91 8.58 -36.46
C GLN A 19 5.48 8.26 -35.97
N LEU A 20 4.48 8.60 -36.80
CA LEU A 20 3.05 8.34 -36.49
C LEU A 20 2.70 6.84 -36.58
N ALA A 21 3.45 6.02 -37.32
CA ALA A 21 3.16 4.60 -37.51
C ALA A 21 3.36 3.77 -36.25
N TYR A 22 4.28 4.18 -35.37
CA TYR A 22 4.63 3.45 -34.15
C TYR A 22 4.03 4.06 -32.86
N ALA A 23 3.25 5.14 -32.99
CA ALA A 23 2.70 5.82 -31.83
C ALA A 23 1.68 4.97 -31.08
N ILE A 24 1.91 4.71 -29.79
CA ILE A 24 0.99 3.97 -28.88
C ILE A 24 -0.38 4.65 -28.83
N SER A 25 -0.47 5.97 -29.06
CA SER A 25 -1.74 6.70 -29.12
C SER A 25 -2.71 6.23 -30.22
N ARG A 26 -2.23 5.46 -31.20
CA ARG A 26 -3.05 4.84 -32.25
C ARG A 26 -3.55 3.43 -31.91
N TRP A 27 -3.06 2.85 -30.84
CA TRP A 27 -3.55 1.55 -30.37
C TRP A 27 -4.97 1.67 -29.83
N ALA A 28 -5.71 0.57 -29.79
CA ALA A 28 -6.96 0.55 -29.05
C ALA A 28 -6.73 1.00 -27.62
N GLU A 29 -7.64 1.76 -27.02
CA GLU A 29 -7.44 2.35 -25.69
C GLU A 29 -7.08 1.30 -24.65
N GLU A 30 -7.75 0.14 -24.73
CA GLU A 30 -7.52 -1.02 -23.84
C GLU A 30 -6.14 -1.68 -23.95
N ASP A 31 -5.41 -1.42 -25.05
CA ASP A 31 -4.07 -1.96 -25.32
C ASP A 31 -2.96 -0.97 -24.98
N ARG A 32 -3.29 0.29 -24.71
CA ARG A 32 -2.32 1.30 -24.31
C ARG A 32 -1.84 1.03 -22.89
N PRO A 33 -0.53 0.95 -22.64
CA PRO A 33 0.00 0.53 -21.33
C PRO A 33 -0.50 1.33 -20.12
N ARG A 34 -0.69 2.65 -20.25
CA ARG A 34 -1.19 3.50 -19.15
C ARG A 34 -2.64 3.24 -18.83
N GLU A 35 -3.47 3.13 -19.84
CA GLU A 35 -4.88 2.83 -19.76
C GLU A 35 -5.08 1.39 -19.24
N LYS A 36 -4.30 0.45 -19.75
CA LYS A 36 -4.29 -0.95 -19.30
C LYS A 36 -3.89 -1.07 -17.84
N LEU A 37 -2.88 -0.29 -17.37
CA LEU A 37 -2.51 -0.23 -15.96
C LEU A 37 -3.65 0.31 -15.09
N ARG A 38 -4.30 1.39 -15.53
CA ARG A 38 -5.41 2.04 -14.81
C ARG A 38 -6.62 1.12 -14.66
N ASP A 39 -7.00 0.45 -15.75
CA ASP A 39 -8.29 -0.23 -15.85
C ASP A 39 -8.22 -1.72 -15.52
N LYS A 40 -7.06 -2.36 -15.74
CA LYS A 40 -6.88 -3.82 -15.60
C LYS A 40 -5.83 -4.21 -14.55
N GLY A 41 -5.10 -3.24 -13.98
CA GLY A 41 -4.06 -3.50 -12.97
C GLY A 41 -2.68 -3.87 -13.55
N ALA A 42 -1.66 -3.78 -12.69
CA ALA A 42 -0.26 -3.96 -13.10
C ALA A 42 0.08 -5.40 -13.52
N GLU A 43 -0.61 -6.37 -12.97
CA GLU A 43 -0.42 -7.81 -13.24
C GLU A 43 -0.74 -8.21 -14.68
N THR A 44 -1.47 -7.37 -15.42
CA THR A 44 -1.81 -7.62 -16.83
C THR A 44 -0.76 -7.08 -17.80
N LEU A 45 0.20 -6.29 -17.31
CA LEU A 45 1.24 -5.67 -18.14
C LEU A 45 2.52 -6.52 -18.15
N THR A 46 3.16 -6.55 -19.32
CA THR A 46 4.52 -7.08 -19.44
C THR A 46 5.54 -6.08 -18.88
N ASP A 47 6.75 -6.58 -18.56
CA ASP A 47 7.85 -5.71 -18.11
C ASP A 47 8.16 -4.60 -19.11
N ALA A 48 8.07 -4.89 -20.41
CA ALA A 48 8.27 -3.90 -21.47
C ALA A 48 7.19 -2.82 -21.48
N GLU A 49 5.94 -3.17 -21.22
CA GLU A 49 4.84 -2.19 -21.11
C GLU A 49 5.00 -1.31 -19.87
N LEU A 50 5.40 -1.88 -18.73
CA LEU A 50 5.68 -1.12 -17.51
C LEU A 50 6.83 -0.13 -17.71
N LEU A 51 7.93 -0.58 -18.32
CA LEU A 51 9.07 0.29 -18.64
C LEU A 51 8.72 1.34 -19.72
N ALA A 52 7.85 1.00 -20.68
CA ALA A 52 7.38 1.94 -21.68
C ALA A 52 6.56 3.09 -21.09
N ILE A 53 5.79 2.83 -20.02
CA ILE A 53 5.09 3.87 -19.25
C ILE A 53 6.09 4.87 -18.67
N LEU A 54 7.22 4.37 -18.12
CA LEU A 54 8.25 5.19 -17.48
C LEU A 54 8.98 6.09 -18.47
N ILE A 55 9.40 5.55 -19.63
CA ILE A 55 10.15 6.31 -20.63
C ILE A 55 9.25 7.21 -21.51
N GLY A 56 7.95 6.95 -21.54
CA GLY A 56 6.90 7.79 -22.16
C GLY A 56 6.88 7.80 -23.70
N SER A 57 8.01 7.62 -24.37
CA SER A 57 8.10 7.63 -25.85
C SER A 57 9.20 6.70 -26.35
N GLY A 58 9.02 6.11 -27.52
CA GLY A 58 10.02 5.30 -28.20
C GLY A 58 11.06 6.12 -28.97
N SER A 59 11.48 5.58 -30.11
CA SER A 59 12.35 6.22 -31.09
C SER A 59 11.56 6.65 -32.34
N THR A 60 12.25 7.17 -33.34
CA THR A 60 11.66 7.45 -34.66
C THR A 60 11.24 6.21 -35.42
N LYS A 61 11.71 5.02 -35.03
CA LYS A 61 11.53 3.76 -35.75
C LYS A 61 10.74 2.71 -34.98
N GLU A 62 10.49 2.92 -33.69
CA GLU A 62 9.82 1.94 -32.81
C GLU A 62 9.04 2.65 -31.69
N SER A 63 7.95 2.03 -31.25
CA SER A 63 7.18 2.49 -30.07
C SER A 63 7.99 2.33 -28.78
N ALA A 64 7.53 2.96 -27.69
CA ALA A 64 8.17 2.79 -26.39
C ALA A 64 8.17 1.30 -25.93
N VAL A 65 7.09 0.57 -26.23
CA VAL A 65 6.99 -0.86 -25.89
C VAL A 65 8.00 -1.70 -26.69
N GLN A 66 8.07 -1.49 -28.00
CA GLN A 66 9.03 -2.20 -28.86
C GLN A 66 10.47 -1.91 -28.48
N LEU A 67 10.79 -0.65 -28.18
CA LEU A 67 12.11 -0.24 -27.70
C LEU A 67 12.47 -1.00 -26.39
N MET A 68 11.55 -1.05 -25.43
CA MET A 68 11.79 -1.75 -24.17
C MET A 68 11.83 -3.28 -24.34
N GLN A 69 11.01 -3.86 -25.23
CA GLN A 69 11.10 -5.28 -25.58
C GLN A 69 12.48 -5.64 -26.12
N ARG A 70 13.05 -4.82 -27.00
CA ARG A 70 14.38 -5.02 -27.56
C ARG A 70 15.45 -4.93 -26.47
N ILE A 71 15.42 -3.91 -25.61
CA ILE A 71 16.40 -3.77 -24.52
C ILE A 71 16.31 -4.93 -23.54
N ILE A 72 15.10 -5.37 -23.16
CA ILE A 72 14.91 -6.53 -22.28
C ILE A 72 15.42 -7.81 -22.94
N SER A 73 15.18 -7.99 -24.25
CA SER A 73 15.69 -9.13 -25.01
C SER A 73 17.21 -9.17 -25.01
N ASP A 74 17.88 -8.02 -25.22
CA ASP A 74 19.35 -7.92 -25.16
C ASP A 74 19.89 -8.21 -23.75
N CYS A 75 19.08 -7.99 -22.71
CA CYS A 75 19.36 -8.39 -21.33
C CYS A 75 19.05 -9.88 -21.05
N GLY A 76 18.71 -10.68 -22.07
CA GLY A 76 18.32 -12.08 -21.91
C GLY A 76 16.98 -12.29 -21.20
N GLY A 77 16.05 -11.32 -21.28
CA GLY A 77 14.76 -11.34 -20.58
C GLY A 77 14.87 -11.14 -19.07
N ASN A 78 16.00 -10.65 -18.55
CA ASN A 78 16.27 -10.60 -17.12
C ASN A 78 16.38 -9.15 -16.61
N LEU A 79 15.44 -8.72 -15.79
CA LEU A 79 15.42 -7.38 -15.17
C LEU A 79 16.62 -7.12 -14.24
N ASN A 80 17.23 -8.16 -13.65
CA ASN A 80 18.45 -8.00 -12.87
C ASN A 80 19.64 -7.59 -13.74
N THR A 81 19.70 -8.08 -15.00
CA THR A 81 20.71 -7.66 -15.98
C THR A 81 20.47 -6.20 -16.38
N LEU A 82 19.22 -5.83 -16.66
CA LEU A 82 18.85 -4.43 -16.94
C LEU A 82 19.27 -3.51 -15.78
N GLY A 83 19.00 -3.90 -14.55
CA GLY A 83 19.33 -3.11 -13.35
C GLY A 83 20.83 -2.98 -13.06
N LYS A 84 21.69 -3.74 -13.74
CA LYS A 84 23.17 -3.64 -13.66
C LYS A 84 23.77 -2.78 -14.76
N MET A 85 22.99 -2.40 -15.78
CA MET A 85 23.46 -1.56 -16.88
C MET A 85 23.88 -0.19 -16.37
N GLN A 86 24.91 0.37 -17.01
CA GLN A 86 25.36 1.73 -16.73
C GLN A 86 24.64 2.73 -17.65
N LEU A 87 24.64 4.00 -17.23
CA LEU A 87 24.04 5.09 -18.00
C LEU A 87 24.49 5.08 -19.48
N ARG A 88 25.80 4.93 -19.73
CA ARG A 88 26.39 4.89 -21.06
C ARG A 88 25.88 3.72 -21.92
N GLU A 89 25.57 2.58 -21.30
CA GLU A 89 25.10 1.40 -22.02
C GLU A 89 23.63 1.60 -22.45
N LEU A 90 22.81 2.18 -21.57
CA LEU A 90 21.42 2.51 -21.89
C LEU A 90 21.35 3.61 -22.95
N THR A 91 22.18 4.66 -22.87
CA THR A 91 22.18 5.76 -23.85
C THR A 91 22.72 5.36 -25.21
N ALA A 92 23.37 4.20 -25.35
CA ALA A 92 23.76 3.64 -26.65
C ALA A 92 22.55 3.18 -27.48
N TYR A 93 21.40 2.92 -26.86
CA TYR A 93 20.18 2.56 -27.58
C TYR A 93 19.53 3.77 -28.22
N ASN A 94 19.30 3.68 -29.54
CA ASN A 94 18.56 4.74 -30.25
C ASN A 94 17.15 4.90 -29.64
N GLY A 95 16.80 6.11 -29.22
CA GLY A 95 15.56 6.43 -28.54
C GLY A 95 15.66 6.51 -27.01
N ILE A 96 16.81 6.12 -26.43
CA ILE A 96 17.13 6.31 -25.01
C ILE A 96 18.13 7.46 -24.87
N GLY A 97 17.62 8.64 -24.52
CA GLY A 97 18.46 9.75 -24.07
C GLY A 97 18.76 9.64 -22.57
N GLU A 98 19.61 10.54 -22.08
CA GLU A 98 20.05 10.57 -20.68
C GLU A 98 18.87 10.55 -19.68
N ALA A 99 17.85 11.37 -19.90
CA ALA A 99 16.68 11.44 -19.01
C ALA A 99 15.93 10.10 -18.91
N LYS A 100 15.72 9.39 -20.03
CA LYS A 100 15.08 8.07 -20.03
C LYS A 100 15.95 7.01 -19.35
N ALA A 101 17.25 7.04 -19.62
CA ALA A 101 18.20 6.12 -18.97
C ALA A 101 18.21 6.31 -17.44
N ILE A 102 18.24 7.56 -16.96
CA ILE A 102 18.16 7.88 -15.53
C ILE A 102 16.85 7.36 -14.94
N THR A 103 15.71 7.54 -15.63
CA THR A 103 14.41 7.04 -15.17
C THR A 103 14.40 5.52 -15.00
N ILE A 104 14.98 4.78 -15.96
CA ILE A 104 15.11 3.30 -15.89
C ILE A 104 15.95 2.91 -14.68
N LEU A 105 17.14 3.51 -14.53
CA LEU A 105 18.06 3.21 -13.43
C LEU A 105 17.45 3.53 -12.07
N ALA A 106 16.72 4.66 -11.95
CA ALA A 106 16.02 5.04 -10.74
C ALA A 106 14.91 4.03 -10.38
N ALA A 107 14.16 3.56 -11.38
CA ALA A 107 13.12 2.54 -11.16
C ALA A 107 13.73 1.20 -10.70
N CYS A 108 14.84 0.76 -11.29
CA CYS A 108 15.57 -0.44 -10.87
C CYS A 108 16.08 -0.30 -9.43
N GLU A 109 16.67 0.83 -9.06
CA GLU A 109 17.15 1.08 -7.70
C GLU A 109 15.99 1.11 -6.68
N LEU A 110 14.86 1.74 -7.00
CA LEU A 110 13.66 1.70 -6.15
C LEU A 110 13.13 0.28 -5.96
N GLY A 111 13.10 -0.52 -7.02
CA GLY A 111 12.73 -1.94 -6.94
C GLY A 111 13.66 -2.72 -6.01
N LYS A 112 14.98 -2.51 -6.12
CA LYS A 112 15.98 -3.10 -5.24
C LYS A 112 15.80 -2.67 -3.78
N ARG A 113 15.60 -1.38 -3.51
CA ARG A 113 15.33 -0.88 -2.15
C ARG A 113 14.05 -1.46 -1.58
N ARG A 114 12.98 -1.54 -2.38
CA ARG A 114 11.73 -2.18 -1.97
C ARG A 114 11.94 -3.65 -1.59
N ALA A 115 12.70 -4.40 -2.38
CA ALA A 115 13.01 -5.80 -2.07
C ALA A 115 13.86 -5.95 -0.79
N ALA A 116 14.72 -4.97 -0.50
CA ALA A 116 15.54 -4.93 0.71
C ALA A 116 14.78 -4.40 1.95
N CYS A 117 13.64 -3.73 1.76
CA CYS A 117 12.81 -3.28 2.87
C CYS A 117 12.30 -4.49 3.64
N LYS A 118 12.70 -4.63 4.90
CA LYS A 118 12.05 -5.56 5.81
C LYS A 118 10.60 -5.12 5.97
N ALA A 119 9.67 -6.09 6.00
CA ALA A 119 8.32 -5.82 6.45
C ALA A 119 8.42 -5.10 7.80
N ALA A 120 7.71 -3.98 7.97
CA ALA A 120 7.69 -3.26 9.24
C ALA A 120 7.41 -4.27 10.34
N ASP A 121 8.32 -4.37 11.31
CA ASP A 121 8.17 -5.29 12.44
C ASP A 121 7.03 -4.74 13.30
N ARG A 122 5.83 -5.24 13.02
CA ARG A 122 4.62 -4.84 13.75
C ARG A 122 4.64 -5.51 15.12
N PRO A 123 4.45 -4.75 16.21
CA PRO A 123 4.42 -5.34 17.54
C PRO A 123 3.42 -6.48 17.64
N ASP A 124 3.79 -7.53 18.35
CA ASP A 124 2.92 -8.65 18.68
C ASP A 124 2.04 -8.28 19.88
N MET A 125 0.72 -8.37 19.70
CA MET A 125 -0.29 -8.07 20.73
C MET A 125 -1.08 -9.33 21.12
N GLY A 126 -0.47 -10.49 21.00
CA GLY A 126 -1.13 -11.79 21.25
C GLY A 126 -1.30 -12.15 22.72
N SER A 127 -0.91 -11.29 23.66
CA SER A 127 -1.12 -11.51 25.12
C SER A 127 -1.56 -10.22 25.81
N ALA A 128 -2.27 -10.33 26.92
CA ALA A 128 -2.68 -9.19 27.74
C ALA A 128 -1.47 -8.41 28.26
N GLN A 129 -0.38 -9.10 28.63
CA GLN A 129 0.86 -8.46 29.04
C GLN A 129 1.47 -7.60 27.92
N ALA A 130 1.53 -8.10 26.70
CA ALA A 130 2.06 -7.34 25.55
C ALA A 130 1.20 -6.09 25.25
N VAL A 131 -0.13 -6.21 25.40
CA VAL A 131 -1.07 -5.09 25.29
C VAL A 131 -0.81 -4.06 26.38
N TYR A 132 -0.65 -4.50 27.62
CA TYR A 132 -0.32 -3.66 28.77
C TYR A 132 1.00 -2.90 28.55
N ASP A 133 2.08 -3.62 28.24
CA ASP A 133 3.40 -3.02 28.02
C ASP A 133 3.40 -1.98 26.90
N PHE A 134 2.59 -2.18 25.86
CA PHE A 134 2.44 -1.25 24.75
C PHE A 134 1.59 -0.02 25.08
N MET A 135 0.52 -0.20 25.87
CA MET A 135 -0.45 0.86 26.15
C MET A 135 -0.21 1.60 27.46
N HIS A 136 0.33 0.95 28.49
CA HIS A 136 0.58 1.56 29.80
C HIS A 136 1.37 2.88 29.71
N PRO A 137 2.48 3.01 28.95
CA PRO A 137 3.20 4.28 28.84
C PRO A 137 2.40 5.43 28.19
N LYS A 138 1.28 5.11 27.55
CA LYS A 138 0.39 6.11 26.92
C LYS A 138 -0.77 6.49 27.82
N MET A 139 -1.05 5.72 28.85
CA MET A 139 -2.26 5.82 29.65
C MET A 139 -1.99 6.07 31.15
N GLN A 140 -0.78 5.82 31.65
CA GLN A 140 -0.42 5.90 33.07
C GLN A 140 -0.64 7.27 33.71
N ASP A 141 -0.42 8.35 32.94
CA ASP A 141 -0.49 9.74 33.45
C ASP A 141 -1.83 10.42 33.09
N LEU A 142 -2.84 9.65 32.67
CA LEU A 142 -4.16 10.21 32.32
C LEU A 142 -5.04 10.39 33.55
N ASP A 143 -5.51 11.60 33.78
CA ASP A 143 -6.46 11.93 34.85
C ASP A 143 -7.91 11.51 34.55
N THR A 144 -8.18 11.11 33.32
CA THR A 144 -9.51 10.72 32.82
C THR A 144 -9.48 9.35 32.16
N GLU A 145 -10.61 8.64 32.19
CA GLU A 145 -10.76 7.39 31.46
C GLU A 145 -10.72 7.63 29.94
N GLU A 146 -9.90 6.89 29.27
CA GLU A 146 -9.82 6.84 27.81
C GLU A 146 -9.99 5.41 27.32
N ALA A 147 -10.76 5.22 26.25
CA ALA A 147 -10.86 3.92 25.61
C ALA A 147 -10.15 3.92 24.26
N TRP A 148 -9.44 2.84 24.01
CA TRP A 148 -8.68 2.58 22.80
C TRP A 148 -9.02 1.20 22.25
N VAL A 149 -8.77 1.00 20.97
CA VAL A 149 -8.81 -0.32 20.35
C VAL A 149 -7.50 -0.57 19.59
N LEU A 150 -6.91 -1.74 19.79
CA LEU A 150 -5.79 -2.22 18.99
C LEU A 150 -6.36 -3.05 17.84
N LEU A 151 -6.18 -2.58 16.63
CA LEU A 151 -6.57 -3.26 15.41
C LEU A 151 -5.41 -4.12 14.93
N MET A 152 -5.65 -5.42 14.70
CA MET A 152 -4.61 -6.41 14.43
C MET A 152 -4.98 -7.27 13.22
N ASN A 153 -3.96 -7.93 12.65
CA ASN A 153 -4.15 -8.98 11.66
C ASN A 153 -4.34 -10.35 12.34
N GLN A 154 -4.57 -11.42 11.56
CA GLN A 154 -4.77 -12.78 12.04
C GLN A 154 -3.59 -13.37 12.84
N ARG A 155 -2.40 -12.75 12.78
CA ARG A 155 -1.21 -13.15 13.53
C ARG A 155 -1.00 -12.27 14.76
N PHE A 156 -2.03 -11.58 15.22
CA PHE A 156 -1.99 -10.65 16.36
C PHE A 156 -0.96 -9.51 16.20
N ARG A 157 -0.53 -9.22 14.96
CA ARG A 157 0.39 -8.11 14.71
C ARG A 157 -0.39 -6.81 14.60
N LEU A 158 0.04 -5.81 15.35
CA LEU A 158 -0.61 -4.50 15.40
C LEU A 158 -0.65 -3.84 14.02
N ILE A 159 -1.85 -3.50 13.54
CA ILE A 159 -2.04 -2.68 12.35
C ILE A 159 -2.07 -1.20 12.77
N LYS A 160 -2.90 -0.88 13.78
CA LYS A 160 -3.14 0.50 14.20
C LYS A 160 -3.77 0.55 15.60
N PRO A 161 -3.26 1.39 16.54
CA PRO A 161 -4.00 1.79 17.73
C PRO A 161 -4.99 2.91 17.36
N VAL A 162 -6.20 2.86 17.88
CA VAL A 162 -7.25 3.86 17.63
C VAL A 162 -7.87 4.28 18.96
N LYS A 163 -7.87 5.58 19.25
CA LYS A 163 -8.62 6.13 20.38
C LYS A 163 -10.09 6.22 19.99
N VAL A 164 -10.98 5.61 20.78
CA VAL A 164 -12.40 5.44 20.45
C VAL A 164 -13.33 6.22 21.36
N SER A 165 -12.81 6.82 22.43
CA SER A 165 -13.55 7.76 23.25
C SER A 165 -12.71 8.97 23.63
N HIS A 166 -13.37 10.08 23.85
CA HIS A 166 -12.85 11.24 24.54
C HIS A 166 -13.58 11.32 25.88
N GLY A 167 -12.84 11.23 26.99
CA GLY A 167 -13.37 11.14 28.33
C GLY A 167 -14.38 12.22 28.70
N GLY A 168 -15.47 11.80 29.32
CA GLY A 168 -16.26 12.65 30.22
C GLY A 168 -15.85 12.34 31.66
N LEU A 169 -16.12 13.25 32.59
CA LEU A 169 -15.77 13.11 34.01
C LEU A 169 -16.47 11.94 34.73
N SER A 170 -17.44 11.26 34.11
CA SER A 170 -18.23 10.20 34.75
C SER A 170 -18.56 8.99 33.88
N GLU A 171 -18.42 9.02 32.57
CA GLU A 171 -18.70 7.87 31.68
C GLU A 171 -17.92 7.96 30.37
N THR A 172 -17.24 6.89 30.02
CA THR A 172 -16.54 6.76 28.74
C THR A 172 -17.48 6.14 27.72
N ALA A 173 -18.19 6.95 26.96
CA ALA A 173 -19.09 6.45 25.92
C ALA A 173 -18.32 5.84 24.74
N VAL A 174 -18.22 4.52 24.70
CA VAL A 174 -17.65 3.77 23.58
C VAL A 174 -18.73 3.46 22.55
N ASP A 175 -18.61 4.01 21.35
CA ASP A 175 -19.50 3.68 20.24
C ASP A 175 -18.94 2.50 19.43
N VAL A 176 -19.56 1.33 19.57
CA VAL A 176 -19.20 0.09 18.83
C VAL A 176 -19.18 0.29 17.32
N ARG A 177 -20.04 1.18 16.78
CA ARG A 177 -20.08 1.46 15.33
C ARG A 177 -18.80 2.14 14.85
N VAL A 178 -18.22 3.01 15.68
CA VAL A 178 -16.94 3.68 15.37
C VAL A 178 -15.82 2.65 15.36
N ILE A 179 -15.78 1.75 16.35
CA ILE A 179 -14.77 0.66 16.41
C ILE A 179 -14.84 -0.21 15.15
N LEU A 180 -16.04 -0.69 14.80
CA LEU A 180 -16.23 -1.56 13.65
C LEU A 180 -15.91 -0.86 12.32
N ARG A 181 -16.29 0.41 12.15
CA ARG A 181 -15.92 1.20 10.99
C ARG A 181 -14.40 1.26 10.82
N ASP A 182 -13.69 1.59 11.90
CA ASP A 182 -12.24 1.76 11.85
C ASP A 182 -11.54 0.41 11.65
N ALA A 183 -12.07 -0.69 12.20
CA ALA A 183 -11.59 -2.05 11.97
C ALA A 183 -11.73 -2.46 10.49
N LEU A 184 -12.89 -2.20 9.88
CA LEU A 184 -13.14 -2.50 8.46
C LEU A 184 -12.24 -1.67 7.54
N LEU A 185 -12.11 -0.36 7.79
CA LEU A 185 -11.23 0.52 6.99
C LEU A 185 -9.75 0.11 7.11
N ALA A 186 -9.34 -0.44 8.26
CA ALA A 186 -7.98 -0.94 8.47
C ALA A 186 -7.77 -2.38 7.96
N ASN A 187 -8.80 -3.03 7.42
CA ASN A 187 -8.81 -4.47 7.12
C ASN A 187 -8.34 -5.32 8.31
N ALA A 188 -8.71 -4.93 9.53
CA ALA A 188 -8.40 -5.68 10.74
C ALA A 188 -9.34 -6.88 10.86
N THR A 189 -8.78 -8.02 11.22
CA THR A 189 -9.53 -9.26 11.47
C THR A 189 -9.58 -9.61 12.95
N VAL A 190 -8.78 -8.93 13.77
CA VAL A 190 -8.65 -9.12 15.20
C VAL A 190 -8.60 -7.77 15.89
N LEU A 191 -9.20 -7.65 17.06
CA LEU A 191 -9.10 -6.46 17.90
C LEU A 191 -9.07 -6.79 19.41
N THR A 192 -8.50 -5.86 20.18
CA THR A 192 -8.56 -5.79 21.65
C THR A 192 -9.07 -4.42 22.06
N LEU A 193 -10.05 -4.38 22.94
CA LEU A 193 -10.51 -3.15 23.60
C LEU A 193 -9.63 -2.86 24.81
N ILE A 194 -9.29 -1.60 25.04
CA ILE A 194 -8.49 -1.18 26.19
C ILE A 194 -9.10 0.09 26.78
N HIS A 195 -9.10 0.21 28.09
CA HIS A 195 -9.31 1.49 28.76
C HIS A 195 -8.50 1.55 30.05
N ASN A 196 -8.26 2.77 30.55
CA ASN A 196 -7.59 2.98 31.83
C ASN A 196 -8.58 3.31 32.92
N HIS A 197 -8.25 2.91 34.17
CA HIS A 197 -8.90 3.38 35.38
C HIS A 197 -7.94 4.27 36.18
N PRO A 198 -8.08 5.61 36.13
CA PRO A 198 -7.23 6.53 36.89
C PRO A 198 -7.33 6.33 38.41
N SER A 199 -8.43 5.72 38.88
CA SER A 199 -8.60 5.36 40.29
C SER A 199 -7.65 4.31 40.82
N GLY A 200 -6.89 3.61 39.95
CA GLY A 200 -6.01 2.50 40.30
C GLY A 200 -6.75 1.17 40.57
N ASN A 201 -8.07 1.14 40.48
CA ASN A 201 -8.84 -0.12 40.70
C ASN A 201 -8.99 -0.84 39.35
N ALA A 202 -8.29 -1.93 39.11
CA ALA A 202 -8.36 -2.71 37.87
C ALA A 202 -9.63 -3.54 37.70
N ARG A 203 -10.50 -3.63 38.73
CA ARG A 203 -11.76 -4.42 38.63
C ARG A 203 -12.73 -3.78 37.67
N PRO A 204 -13.33 -4.57 36.75
CA PRO A 204 -14.33 -4.06 35.82
C PRO A 204 -15.58 -3.60 36.52
N SER A 205 -16.19 -2.55 35.99
CA SER A 205 -17.52 -2.07 36.33
C SER A 205 -18.62 -2.86 35.60
N ALA A 206 -19.86 -2.67 35.99
CA ALA A 206 -21.01 -3.23 35.26
C ALA A 206 -21.12 -2.68 33.80
N GLU A 207 -20.67 -1.44 33.60
CA GLU A 207 -20.63 -0.80 32.26
C GLU A 207 -19.55 -1.45 31.38
N ASP A 208 -18.37 -1.76 31.95
CA ASP A 208 -17.31 -2.48 31.24
C ASP A 208 -17.77 -3.87 30.80
N ASP A 209 -18.49 -4.58 31.64
CA ASP A 209 -19.10 -5.86 31.30
C ASP A 209 -20.12 -5.72 30.17
N ARG A 210 -20.91 -4.64 30.18
CA ARG A 210 -21.93 -4.37 29.16
C ARG A 210 -21.32 -4.05 27.81
N ILE A 211 -20.33 -3.15 27.77
CA ILE A 211 -19.66 -2.78 26.52
C ILE A 211 -18.88 -3.94 25.92
N THR A 212 -18.23 -4.75 26.77
CA THR A 212 -17.51 -5.97 26.35
C THR A 212 -18.44 -6.93 25.62
N LYS A 213 -19.58 -7.26 26.22
CA LYS A 213 -20.59 -8.15 25.63
C LYS A 213 -21.14 -7.59 24.32
N LYS A 214 -21.46 -6.29 24.30
CA LYS A 214 -22.00 -5.60 23.11
C LYS A 214 -20.99 -5.59 21.96
N LEU A 215 -19.73 -5.26 22.24
CA LEU A 215 -18.67 -5.24 21.24
C LEU A 215 -18.37 -6.64 20.71
N LYS A 216 -18.27 -7.64 21.58
CA LYS A 216 -18.05 -9.04 21.20
C LYS A 216 -19.12 -9.53 20.22
N ALA A 217 -20.40 -9.35 20.55
CA ALA A 217 -21.49 -9.78 19.69
C ALA A 217 -21.49 -9.06 18.32
N ALA A 218 -21.13 -7.77 18.30
CA ALA A 218 -21.01 -7.00 17.07
C ALA A 218 -19.81 -7.47 16.21
N CYS A 219 -18.68 -7.77 16.85
CA CYS A 219 -17.49 -8.32 16.19
C CYS A 219 -17.78 -9.70 15.57
N GLU A 220 -18.46 -10.59 16.28
CA GLU A 220 -18.87 -11.91 15.77
C GLU A 220 -19.73 -11.78 14.50
N THR A 221 -20.70 -10.86 14.50
CA THR A 221 -21.53 -10.59 13.33
C THR A 221 -20.69 -10.13 12.11
N MET A 222 -19.65 -9.34 12.35
CA MET A 222 -18.75 -8.82 11.31
C MET A 222 -17.56 -9.76 11.00
N ARG A 223 -17.50 -10.94 11.61
CA ARG A 223 -16.38 -11.89 11.50
C ARG A 223 -15.03 -11.28 11.89
N ILE A 224 -15.04 -10.38 12.86
CA ILE A 224 -13.85 -9.84 13.51
C ILE A 224 -13.68 -10.55 14.86
N TYR A 225 -12.48 -11.02 15.15
CA TYR A 225 -12.21 -11.70 16.41
C TYR A 225 -11.85 -10.69 17.51
N MET A 226 -12.70 -10.56 18.53
CA MET A 226 -12.36 -9.79 19.72
C MET A 226 -11.60 -10.70 20.67
N VAL A 227 -10.28 -10.45 20.82
CA VAL A 227 -9.36 -11.28 21.64
C VAL A 227 -9.54 -11.02 23.10
N ASP A 228 -9.61 -9.74 23.48
CA ASP A 228 -9.61 -9.33 24.88
C ASP A 228 -10.25 -7.96 25.08
N HIS A 229 -10.54 -7.68 26.33
CA HIS A 229 -10.76 -6.35 26.86
C HIS A 229 -9.84 -6.18 28.07
N VAL A 230 -8.89 -5.23 27.97
CA VAL A 230 -7.85 -5.01 28.98
C VAL A 230 -8.09 -3.69 29.68
N ILE A 231 -8.23 -3.73 31.01
CA ILE A 231 -8.31 -2.53 31.85
C ILE A 231 -6.93 -2.25 32.41
N ILE A 232 -6.40 -1.05 32.20
CA ILE A 232 -5.06 -0.64 32.58
C ILE A 232 -5.13 0.30 33.78
N THR A 233 -4.29 0.03 34.77
CA THR A 233 -4.03 0.92 35.90
C THR A 233 -2.54 1.15 36.06
N ASP A 234 -2.15 2.06 36.93
CA ASP A 234 -0.74 2.23 37.28
C ASP A 234 -0.24 1.00 38.04
N GLY A 235 0.63 0.23 37.38
CA GLY A 235 1.28 -0.97 37.92
C GLY A 235 0.50 -2.28 37.82
N ALA A 236 -0.73 -2.29 37.26
CA ALA A 236 -1.53 -3.53 37.11
C ALA A 236 -2.47 -3.47 35.90
N TYR A 237 -2.96 -4.61 35.46
CA TYR A 237 -4.05 -4.71 34.49
C TYR A 237 -5.05 -5.82 34.88
N TYR A 238 -6.21 -5.75 34.25
CA TYR A 238 -7.21 -6.81 34.27
C TYR A 238 -7.51 -7.23 32.83
N SER A 239 -7.50 -8.51 32.53
CA SER A 239 -7.83 -9.08 31.23
C SER A 239 -9.10 -9.92 31.32
N TYR A 240 -10.09 -9.60 30.49
CA TYR A 240 -11.31 -10.39 30.40
C TYR A 240 -11.07 -11.80 29.86
N ALA A 241 -10.08 -11.94 28.97
CA ALA A 241 -9.72 -13.25 28.41
C ALA A 241 -9.03 -14.13 29.45
N GLU A 242 -8.07 -13.62 30.24
CA GLU A 242 -7.39 -14.36 31.30
C GLU A 242 -8.36 -14.79 32.40
N GLU A 243 -9.40 -13.99 32.65
CA GLU A 243 -10.46 -14.30 33.62
C GLU A 243 -11.60 -15.17 33.04
N GLY A 244 -11.49 -15.59 31.77
CA GLY A 244 -12.48 -16.46 31.11
C GLY A 244 -13.84 -15.81 30.85
N LYS A 245 -13.88 -14.48 30.73
CA LYS A 245 -15.13 -13.71 30.51
C LYS A 245 -15.36 -13.33 29.05
N ILE A 246 -14.41 -13.64 28.17
CA ILE A 246 -14.51 -13.47 26.71
C ILE A 246 -14.40 -14.79 25.99
#